data_0dd0db7e55ac9399e94a6a00da4a6e01
#
_entry.id   0dd0db7e55ac9399e94a6a00da4a6e01
#
_cell.length_a   1.000
_cell.length_b   1.000
_cell.length_c   1.000
_cell.angle_alpha   90.00
_cell.angle_beta   90.00
_cell.angle_gamma   90.00
#
_symmetry.space_group_name_H-M   'P 1'
#
loop_
_entity.id
_entity.type
_entity.pdbx_description
1 polymer ?
#
loop_
_entity_poly.entity_id
_entity_poly.type
_entity_poly.pdbx_seq_one_letter_code
_entity_poly.pdbx_strand_id
1 'polypeptide(L)'
;RKNFMKWPEEDDFVIHVASQVIREHAPEVMFVHIGMFDSFRHANGVFGAHIDRALDYLDRYIGELMDACRIAGVLEDTNLILVSDHGQQNIRRVINLNVLLADQGLLRVDTDGKIISWDAFSFSNAMSSLIYLRDPGDKTLQERVYRGLMAYCGEGIYGIGRVFTAEEAEKEEHLKGDFSFVVESDGYTSFADKAVRPLVVEFDDRDYRFGHATHGYLPDRGAQPVFAAQGPDIREGIVLERGKVVDEAPTYASLLGVTLLDTEGEPMEKFLKA
;
A
#
# COMPACT_ATOMS: atom_id res chain seq x y z
N ARG A 1 10.36 -28.53 -4.08
CA ARG A 1 9.87 -27.17 -4.29
C ARG A 1 10.87 -26.23 -3.66
N LYS A 2 11.65 -25.46 -4.45
CA LYS A 2 12.38 -24.31 -3.92
C LYS A 2 11.35 -23.33 -3.36
N ASN A 3 11.56 -22.89 -2.14
CA ASN A 3 10.71 -21.89 -1.51
C ASN A 3 11.08 -20.54 -2.15
N PHE A 4 10.33 -20.11 -3.16
CA PHE A 4 10.56 -18.87 -3.91
C PHE A 4 10.28 -17.60 -3.11
N MET A 5 9.96 -17.71 -1.84
CA MET A 5 9.60 -16.60 -0.96
C MET A 5 10.73 -16.26 0.01
N LYS A 6 11.95 -16.07 -0.49
CA LYS A 6 13.05 -15.55 0.31
C LYS A 6 13.64 -14.32 -0.37
N TRP A 7 13.50 -13.20 0.28
CA TRP A 7 14.18 -11.98 -0.09
C TRP A 7 15.66 -12.03 0.30
N PRO A 8 16.60 -11.58 -0.55
CA PRO A 8 16.41 -10.88 -1.84
C PRO A 8 16.31 -11.81 -3.08
N GLU A 9 16.38 -13.14 -2.92
CA GLU A 9 16.52 -14.10 -4.01
C GLU A 9 15.35 -14.03 -5.02
N GLU A 10 14.16 -13.61 -4.59
CA GLU A 10 13.02 -13.44 -5.48
C GLU A 10 13.22 -12.23 -6.41
N ASP A 11 13.67 -11.11 -5.87
CA ASP A 11 13.97 -9.92 -6.68
C ASP A 11 15.21 -10.15 -7.56
N ASP A 12 16.25 -10.85 -7.08
CA ASP A 12 17.40 -11.27 -7.90
C ASP A 12 16.93 -12.04 -9.16
N PHE A 13 15.96 -12.94 -9.00
CA PHE A 13 15.38 -13.67 -10.12
C PHE A 13 14.61 -12.75 -11.07
N VAL A 14 13.77 -11.85 -10.54
CA VAL A 14 12.98 -10.89 -11.34
C VAL A 14 13.92 -9.99 -12.16
N ILE A 15 14.96 -9.44 -11.53
CA ILE A 15 15.93 -8.56 -12.20
C ILE A 15 16.73 -9.32 -13.26
N HIS A 16 17.15 -10.56 -12.96
CA HIS A 16 17.84 -11.38 -13.94
C HIS A 16 16.98 -11.62 -15.20
N VAL A 17 15.70 -12.01 -15.00
CA VAL A 17 14.77 -12.23 -16.12
C VAL A 17 14.52 -10.93 -16.89
N ALA A 18 14.23 -9.82 -16.20
CA ALA A 18 14.01 -8.52 -16.81
C ALA A 18 15.23 -8.09 -17.65
N SER A 19 16.45 -8.23 -17.10
CA SER A 19 17.69 -7.93 -17.81
C SER A 19 17.90 -8.77 -19.07
N GLN A 20 17.52 -10.06 -19.03
CA GLN A 20 17.60 -10.91 -20.22
C GLN A 20 16.59 -10.49 -21.29
N VAL A 21 15.34 -10.21 -20.89
CA VAL A 21 14.30 -9.74 -21.81
C VAL A 21 14.72 -8.42 -22.48
N ILE A 22 15.30 -7.49 -21.72
CA ILE A 22 15.82 -6.23 -22.30
C ILE A 22 16.90 -6.51 -23.34
N ARG A 23 17.90 -7.36 -23.02
CA ARG A 23 19.01 -7.67 -23.92
C ARG A 23 18.58 -8.36 -25.21
N GLU A 24 17.60 -9.25 -25.13
CA GLU A 24 17.17 -10.08 -26.26
C GLU A 24 16.07 -9.44 -27.09
N HIS A 25 15.22 -8.60 -26.50
CA HIS A 25 14.01 -8.13 -27.15
C HIS A 25 13.85 -6.61 -27.17
N ALA A 26 14.60 -5.85 -26.34
CA ALA A 26 14.49 -4.40 -26.22
C ALA A 26 13.04 -3.90 -26.24
N PRO A 27 12.19 -4.31 -25.30
CA PRO A 27 10.75 -4.00 -25.33
C PRO A 27 10.53 -2.49 -25.24
N GLU A 28 9.51 -1.99 -25.92
CA GLU A 28 9.14 -0.56 -25.88
C GLU A 28 8.67 -0.13 -24.48
N VAL A 29 8.05 -1.03 -23.72
CA VAL A 29 7.60 -0.79 -22.34
C VAL A 29 7.87 -2.01 -21.49
N MET A 30 8.38 -1.78 -20.27
CA MET A 30 8.56 -2.84 -19.27
C MET A 30 8.23 -2.31 -17.88
N PHE A 31 7.43 -3.06 -17.15
CA PHE A 31 7.20 -2.85 -15.71
C PHE A 31 7.94 -3.93 -14.93
N VAL A 32 8.75 -3.51 -13.96
CA VAL A 32 9.52 -4.41 -13.10
C VAL A 32 9.10 -4.15 -11.65
N HIS A 33 8.54 -5.14 -10.98
CA HIS A 33 8.11 -5.03 -9.58
C HIS A 33 9.16 -5.64 -8.65
N ILE A 34 9.59 -4.88 -7.65
CA ILE A 34 10.58 -5.26 -6.63
C ILE A 34 9.87 -5.23 -5.27
N GLY A 35 9.83 -6.36 -4.56
CA GLY A 35 9.08 -6.51 -3.31
C GLY A 35 9.93 -6.52 -2.04
N MET A 36 11.25 -6.71 -2.15
CA MET A 36 12.14 -6.86 -1.00
C MET A 36 12.11 -5.65 -0.07
N PHE A 37 12.11 -4.44 -0.60
CA PHE A 37 12.21 -3.22 0.20
C PHE A 37 11.02 -3.04 1.13
N ASP A 38 9.82 -3.31 0.63
CA ASP A 38 8.59 -3.35 1.41
C ASP A 38 8.66 -4.42 2.51
N SER A 39 9.00 -5.65 2.13
CA SER A 39 9.09 -6.79 3.04
C SER A 39 10.12 -6.58 4.16
N PHE A 40 11.28 -5.97 3.87
CA PHE A 40 12.28 -5.67 4.89
C PHE A 40 11.82 -4.63 5.89
N ARG A 41 11.08 -3.62 5.44
CA ARG A 41 10.47 -2.64 6.33
C ARG A 41 9.38 -3.25 7.21
N HIS A 42 8.53 -4.09 6.65
CA HIS A 42 7.55 -4.82 7.44
C HIS A 42 8.20 -5.62 8.56
N ALA A 43 9.22 -6.40 8.25
CA ALA A 43 9.87 -7.26 9.22
C ALA A 43 10.68 -6.50 10.29
N ASN A 44 11.26 -5.34 9.95
CA ASN A 44 12.31 -4.74 10.78
C ASN A 44 12.04 -3.26 11.16
N GLY A 45 11.01 -2.63 10.58
CA GLY A 45 10.78 -1.19 10.72
C GLY A 45 11.40 -0.38 9.58
N VAL A 46 11.08 0.92 9.54
CA VAL A 46 11.42 1.80 8.40
C VAL A 46 12.83 2.39 8.45
N PHE A 47 13.58 2.19 9.54
CA PHE A 47 14.95 2.71 9.71
C PHE A 47 15.86 1.62 10.28
N GLY A 48 17.15 1.70 9.93
CA GLY A 48 18.20 0.84 10.47
C GLY A 48 19.08 0.20 9.40
N ALA A 49 20.15 -0.47 9.80
CA ALA A 49 21.16 -1.06 8.90
C ALA A 49 20.59 -2.08 7.88
N HIS A 50 19.43 -2.67 8.14
CA HIS A 50 18.75 -3.54 7.19
C HIS A 50 18.16 -2.74 6.02
N ILE A 51 17.72 -1.49 6.27
CA ILE A 51 17.24 -0.58 5.21
C ILE A 51 18.41 -0.11 4.35
N ASP A 52 19.55 0.25 4.96
CA ASP A 52 20.75 0.62 4.20
C ASP A 52 21.14 -0.51 3.23
N ARG A 53 21.16 -1.76 3.70
CA ARG A 53 21.40 -2.93 2.83
C ARG A 53 20.35 -3.12 1.76
N ALA A 54 19.08 -2.86 2.06
CA ALA A 54 18.02 -2.95 1.06
C ALA A 54 18.17 -1.87 -0.03
N LEU A 55 18.63 -0.67 0.34
CA LEU A 55 18.97 0.38 -0.63
C LEU A 55 20.16 -0.02 -1.52
N ASP A 56 21.20 -0.67 -0.97
CA ASP A 56 22.31 -1.20 -1.75
C ASP A 56 21.83 -2.23 -2.81
N TYR A 57 20.85 -3.08 -2.44
CA TYR A 57 20.25 -4.00 -3.41
C TYR A 57 19.47 -3.26 -4.51
N LEU A 58 18.65 -2.26 -4.14
CA LEU A 58 17.88 -1.47 -5.11
C LEU A 58 18.80 -0.73 -6.08
N ASP A 59 19.87 -0.12 -5.59
CA ASP A 59 20.87 0.55 -6.43
C ASP A 59 21.52 -0.44 -7.41
N ARG A 60 21.92 -1.61 -6.94
CA ARG A 60 22.43 -2.69 -7.78
C ARG A 60 21.43 -3.11 -8.85
N TYR A 61 20.14 -3.30 -8.51
CA TYR A 61 19.09 -3.71 -9.44
C TYR A 61 18.87 -2.68 -10.54
N ILE A 62 18.83 -1.40 -10.18
CA ILE A 62 18.74 -0.31 -11.15
C ILE A 62 19.96 -0.32 -12.08
N GLY A 63 21.16 -0.48 -11.52
CA GLY A 63 22.40 -0.61 -12.29
C GLY A 63 22.37 -1.79 -13.28
N GLU A 64 21.89 -2.97 -12.87
CA GLU A 64 21.78 -4.15 -13.73
C GLU A 64 20.78 -3.93 -14.89
N LEU A 65 19.66 -3.25 -14.65
CA LEU A 65 18.69 -2.90 -15.70
C LEU A 65 19.28 -1.87 -16.67
N MET A 66 19.97 -0.84 -16.17
CA MET A 66 20.67 0.14 -17.02
C MET A 66 21.76 -0.51 -17.87
N ASP A 67 22.54 -1.44 -17.30
CA ASP A 67 23.53 -2.20 -18.04
C ASP A 67 22.89 -3.09 -19.12
N ALA A 68 21.74 -3.67 -18.85
CA ALA A 68 20.99 -4.43 -19.85
C ALA A 68 20.55 -3.54 -21.03
N CYS A 69 20.03 -2.32 -20.75
CA CYS A 69 19.70 -1.33 -21.78
C CYS A 69 20.95 -0.89 -22.58
N ARG A 70 22.08 -0.69 -21.91
CA ARG A 70 23.35 -0.33 -22.56
C ARG A 70 23.82 -1.44 -23.49
N ILE A 71 23.77 -2.70 -23.07
CA ILE A 71 24.14 -3.87 -23.89
C ILE A 71 23.20 -4.02 -25.09
N ALA A 72 21.91 -3.76 -24.91
CA ALA A 72 20.92 -3.76 -25.98
C ALA A 72 21.05 -2.56 -26.93
N GLY A 73 21.85 -1.55 -26.59
CA GLY A 73 22.08 -0.33 -27.40
C GLY A 73 20.92 0.67 -27.33
N VAL A 74 20.07 0.59 -26.33
CA VAL A 74 18.86 1.43 -26.19
C VAL A 74 18.87 2.37 -24.96
N LEU A 75 19.96 2.41 -24.18
CA LEU A 75 20.00 3.19 -22.94
C LEU A 75 19.73 4.68 -23.16
N GLU A 76 20.31 5.26 -24.22
CA GLU A 76 20.16 6.69 -24.53
C GLU A 76 18.74 7.06 -25.01
N ASP A 77 17.97 6.06 -25.44
CA ASP A 77 16.57 6.19 -25.89
C ASP A 77 15.57 5.72 -24.82
N THR A 78 16.05 5.39 -23.61
CA THR A 78 15.22 4.82 -22.55
C THR A 78 14.90 5.86 -21.46
N ASN A 79 13.63 6.06 -21.19
CA ASN A 79 13.19 6.72 -19.96
C ASN A 79 13.09 5.68 -18.84
N LEU A 80 13.89 5.85 -17.80
CA LEU A 80 13.84 5.03 -16.58
C LEU A 80 13.02 5.76 -15.51
N ILE A 81 11.99 5.12 -15.00
CA ILE A 81 11.11 5.68 -14.00
C ILE A 81 11.09 4.76 -12.77
N LEU A 82 11.42 5.31 -11.61
CA LEU A 82 11.37 4.64 -10.31
C LEU A 82 10.19 5.19 -9.51
N VAL A 83 9.29 4.31 -9.12
CA VAL A 83 8.10 4.67 -8.33
C VAL A 83 7.89 3.70 -7.18
N SER A 84 7.17 4.14 -6.16
CA SER A 84 6.57 3.25 -5.17
C SER A 84 5.07 3.51 -5.08
N ASP A 85 4.32 2.47 -4.78
CA ASP A 85 2.86 2.48 -4.65
C ASP A 85 2.40 3.17 -3.35
N HIS A 86 3.20 3.10 -2.29
CA HIS A 86 2.95 3.74 -0.99
C HIS A 86 4.25 3.99 -0.23
N GLY A 87 4.15 4.75 0.84
CA GLY A 87 5.16 4.83 1.88
C GLY A 87 4.88 3.81 3.00
N GLN A 88 5.71 3.80 4.02
CA GLN A 88 5.53 2.97 5.22
C GLN A 88 5.88 3.74 6.48
N GLN A 89 5.28 3.34 7.61
CA GLN A 89 5.64 3.87 8.92
C GLN A 89 5.66 2.79 9.99
N ASN A 90 6.45 3.02 11.05
CA ASN A 90 6.51 2.10 12.18
C ASN A 90 5.20 2.07 12.94
N ILE A 91 4.79 0.87 13.33
CA ILE A 91 3.66 0.65 14.23
C ILE A 91 4.13 0.18 15.60
N ARG A 92 3.28 0.32 16.59
CA ARG A 92 3.55 -0.08 17.99
C ARG A 92 2.70 -1.24 18.46
N ARG A 93 1.59 -1.50 17.78
CA ARG A 93 0.63 -2.55 18.14
C ARG A 93 -0.22 -2.98 16.95
N VAL A 94 -0.79 -4.16 17.08
CA VAL A 94 -1.78 -4.70 16.15
C VAL A 94 -3.05 -5.01 16.94
N ILE A 95 -4.22 -4.62 16.41
CA ILE A 95 -5.52 -4.78 17.07
C ILE A 95 -6.49 -5.53 16.18
N ASN A 96 -7.14 -6.56 16.73
CA ASN A 96 -8.23 -7.29 16.11
C ASN A 96 -9.54 -6.53 16.27
N LEU A 97 -9.96 -5.69 15.32
CA LEU A 97 -11.20 -4.91 15.41
C LEU A 97 -12.46 -5.80 15.50
N ASN A 98 -12.45 -6.97 14.86
CA ASN A 98 -13.57 -7.89 14.93
C ASN A 98 -13.84 -8.42 16.35
N VAL A 99 -12.86 -8.41 17.26
CA VAL A 99 -13.07 -8.71 18.66
C VAL A 99 -13.99 -7.66 19.31
N LEU A 100 -13.80 -6.37 18.98
CA LEU A 100 -14.65 -5.29 19.50
C LEU A 100 -16.08 -5.38 18.96
N LEU A 101 -16.25 -5.78 17.69
CA LEU A 101 -17.55 -6.03 17.09
C LEU A 101 -18.23 -7.25 17.73
N ALA A 102 -17.48 -8.30 18.04
CA ALA A 102 -17.98 -9.49 18.75
C ALA A 102 -18.41 -9.14 20.20
N ASP A 103 -17.63 -8.35 20.92
CA ASP A 103 -17.97 -7.88 22.28
C ASP A 103 -19.28 -7.05 22.28
N GLN A 104 -19.61 -6.38 21.18
CA GLN A 104 -20.90 -5.68 20.98
C GLN A 104 -22.03 -6.59 20.50
N GLY A 105 -21.77 -7.88 20.29
CA GLY A 105 -22.75 -8.84 19.77
C GLY A 105 -23.10 -8.63 18.29
N LEU A 106 -22.23 -7.93 17.53
CA LEU A 106 -22.38 -7.68 16.09
C LEU A 106 -21.77 -8.81 15.24
N LEU A 107 -21.03 -9.72 15.87
CA LEU A 107 -20.36 -10.83 15.21
C LEU A 107 -20.29 -12.02 16.18
N ARG A 108 -20.48 -13.24 15.69
CA ARG A 108 -20.37 -14.47 16.47
C ARG A 108 -19.41 -15.46 15.83
N VAL A 109 -18.65 -16.13 16.66
CA VAL A 109 -17.71 -17.17 16.27
C VAL A 109 -18.09 -18.53 16.88
N ASP A 110 -17.64 -19.60 16.26
CA ASP A 110 -17.69 -20.94 16.85
C ASP A 110 -16.52 -21.18 17.82
N THR A 111 -16.44 -22.39 18.34
CA THR A 111 -15.38 -22.82 19.27
C THR A 111 -13.98 -22.77 18.67
N ASP A 112 -13.86 -22.85 17.36
CA ASP A 112 -12.59 -22.82 16.62
C ASP A 112 -12.21 -21.39 16.17
N GLY A 113 -13.05 -20.38 16.53
CA GLY A 113 -12.84 -18.97 16.21
C GLY A 113 -13.27 -18.60 14.80
N LYS A 114 -13.97 -19.47 14.08
CA LYS A 114 -14.54 -19.17 12.77
C LYS A 114 -15.81 -18.34 12.90
N ILE A 115 -15.91 -17.30 12.10
CA ILE A 115 -17.11 -16.45 12.05
C ILE A 115 -18.28 -17.28 11.49
N ILE A 116 -19.35 -17.42 12.26
CA ILE A 116 -20.58 -18.15 11.91
C ILE A 116 -21.75 -17.22 11.57
N SER A 117 -21.75 -16.02 12.10
CA SER A 117 -22.71 -14.97 11.73
C SER A 117 -22.17 -13.60 12.08
N TRP A 118 -22.62 -12.58 11.35
CA TRP A 118 -22.22 -11.21 11.61
C TRP A 118 -23.32 -10.25 11.11
N ASP A 119 -23.48 -9.15 11.79
CA ASP A 119 -24.25 -7.99 11.37
C ASP A 119 -23.31 -6.87 10.93
N ALA A 120 -22.11 -6.80 11.54
CA ALA A 120 -21.00 -5.96 11.11
C ALA A 120 -19.70 -6.78 11.13
N PHE A 121 -18.81 -6.49 10.17
CA PHE A 121 -17.53 -7.15 9.98
C PHE A 121 -16.46 -6.14 9.59
N SER A 122 -15.27 -6.24 10.18
CA SER A 122 -14.11 -5.43 9.87
C SER A 122 -13.16 -6.21 8.96
N PHE A 123 -12.78 -5.61 7.83
CA PHE A 123 -11.76 -6.11 6.90
C PHE A 123 -10.56 -5.18 6.88
N SER A 124 -9.42 -5.67 7.32
CA SER A 124 -8.22 -4.88 7.53
C SER A 124 -7.51 -4.53 6.22
N ASN A 125 -7.09 -3.28 6.12
CA ASN A 125 -6.08 -2.75 5.20
C ASN A 125 -4.85 -2.26 5.98
N ALA A 126 -4.42 -3.01 6.98
CA ALA A 126 -3.35 -2.66 7.91
C ALA A 126 -3.67 -1.40 8.74
N MET A 127 -3.21 -0.19 8.38
CA MET A 127 -3.46 1.01 9.18
C MET A 127 -4.84 1.63 8.96
N SER A 128 -5.66 1.03 8.14
CA SER A 128 -7.09 1.31 8.04
C SER A 128 -7.89 0.00 8.06
N SER A 129 -9.19 0.10 8.24
CA SER A 129 -10.10 -1.04 8.13
C SER A 129 -11.43 -0.63 7.56
N LEU A 130 -11.96 -1.46 6.66
CA LEU A 130 -13.27 -1.27 6.05
C LEU A 130 -14.31 -2.04 6.86
N ILE A 131 -15.38 -1.38 7.25
CA ILE A 131 -16.47 -1.98 8.03
C ILE A 131 -17.66 -2.23 7.12
N TYR A 132 -18.01 -3.49 6.99
CA TYR A 132 -19.14 -3.96 6.22
C TYR A 132 -20.33 -4.26 7.12
N LEU A 133 -21.51 -3.87 6.71
CA LEU A 133 -22.77 -4.24 7.33
C LEU A 133 -23.47 -5.29 6.46
N ARG A 134 -24.10 -6.28 7.10
CA ARG A 134 -24.87 -7.30 6.38
C ARG A 134 -26.02 -6.67 5.59
N ASP A 135 -26.71 -5.72 6.21
CA ASP A 135 -27.74 -4.90 5.58
C ASP A 135 -27.33 -3.42 5.66
N PRO A 136 -26.69 -2.91 4.60
CA PRO A 136 -26.33 -1.49 4.54
C PRO A 136 -27.54 -0.54 4.53
N GLY A 137 -28.75 -1.04 4.27
CA GLY A 137 -30.00 -0.27 4.30
C GLY A 137 -30.60 -0.11 5.70
N ASP A 138 -30.19 -0.95 6.67
CA ASP A 138 -30.70 -0.87 8.06
C ASP A 138 -30.08 0.32 8.81
N LYS A 139 -30.86 1.40 8.91
CA LYS A 139 -30.44 2.63 9.60
C LYS A 139 -30.19 2.44 11.09
N THR A 140 -30.92 1.54 11.74
CA THR A 140 -30.73 1.22 13.16
C THR A 140 -29.41 0.52 13.39
N LEU A 141 -29.06 -0.43 12.52
CA LEU A 141 -27.76 -1.10 12.54
C LEU A 141 -26.61 -0.13 12.24
N GLN A 142 -26.76 0.71 11.20
CA GLN A 142 -25.77 1.74 10.88
C GLN A 142 -25.47 2.63 12.09
N GLU A 143 -26.52 3.18 12.72
CA GLU A 143 -26.36 4.08 13.88
C GLU A 143 -25.73 3.36 15.07
N ARG A 144 -26.12 2.11 15.33
CA ARG A 144 -25.55 1.29 16.41
C ARG A 144 -24.06 1.06 16.21
N VAL A 145 -23.65 0.65 14.99
CA VAL A 145 -22.25 0.39 14.66
C VAL A 145 -21.43 1.67 14.71
N TYR A 146 -21.93 2.75 14.09
CA TYR A 146 -21.25 4.05 14.10
C TYR A 146 -21.00 4.57 15.51
N ARG A 147 -22.02 4.56 16.38
CA ARG A 147 -21.87 4.96 17.80
C ARG A 147 -20.85 4.09 18.54
N GLY A 148 -20.83 2.79 18.30
CA GLY A 148 -19.85 1.89 18.88
C GLY A 148 -18.42 2.21 18.46
N LEU A 149 -18.19 2.42 17.16
CA LEU A 149 -16.89 2.80 16.62
C LEU A 149 -16.43 4.17 17.15
N MET A 150 -17.34 5.15 17.21
CA MET A 150 -17.05 6.48 17.77
C MET A 150 -16.74 6.44 19.26
N ALA A 151 -17.40 5.57 20.04
CA ALA A 151 -17.07 5.38 21.45
C ALA A 151 -15.66 4.83 21.61
N TYR A 152 -15.27 3.80 20.85
CA TYR A 152 -13.91 3.25 20.85
C TYR A 152 -12.86 4.27 20.39
N CYS A 153 -13.20 5.09 19.39
CA CYS A 153 -12.35 6.20 18.97
C CYS A 153 -12.14 7.20 20.10
N GLY A 154 -13.22 7.59 20.79
CA GLY A 154 -13.19 8.55 21.90
C GLY A 154 -12.43 8.06 23.13
N GLU A 155 -12.39 6.74 23.39
CA GLU A 155 -11.59 6.15 24.47
C GLU A 155 -10.08 6.22 24.21
N GLY A 156 -9.64 6.32 22.95
CA GLY A 156 -8.24 6.52 22.54
C GLY A 156 -7.29 5.33 22.79
N ILE A 157 -7.80 4.18 23.25
CA ILE A 157 -6.97 3.02 23.61
C ILE A 157 -7.00 1.90 22.56
N TYR A 158 -7.97 1.94 21.65
CA TYR A 158 -8.19 0.90 20.64
C TYR A 158 -7.50 1.16 19.30
N GLY A 159 -6.66 2.20 19.22
CA GLY A 159 -5.90 2.51 18.02
C GLY A 159 -6.71 3.14 16.90
N ILE A 160 -7.93 3.54 17.16
CA ILE A 160 -8.81 4.23 16.20
C ILE A 160 -8.56 5.73 16.31
N GLY A 161 -8.06 6.34 15.24
CA GLY A 161 -7.81 7.78 15.13
C GLY A 161 -9.00 8.53 14.56
N ARG A 162 -9.69 7.93 13.59
CA ARG A 162 -10.88 8.51 12.96
C ARG A 162 -11.81 7.41 12.43
N VAL A 163 -13.09 7.74 12.36
CA VAL A 163 -14.12 6.93 11.71
C VAL A 163 -14.80 7.79 10.66
N PHE A 164 -14.87 7.29 9.43
CA PHE A 164 -15.61 7.89 8.33
C PHE A 164 -16.87 7.07 8.04
N THR A 165 -17.94 7.73 7.69
CA THR A 165 -19.03 7.11 6.92
C THR A 165 -18.57 6.87 5.48
N ALA A 166 -19.25 6.00 4.74
CA ALA A 166 -18.93 5.78 3.32
C ALA A 166 -19.06 7.08 2.49
N GLU A 167 -20.02 7.96 2.82
CA GLU A 167 -20.20 9.25 2.18
C GLU A 167 -19.03 10.21 2.46
N GLU A 168 -18.57 10.29 3.70
CA GLU A 168 -17.40 11.09 4.07
C GLU A 168 -16.13 10.57 3.39
N ALA A 169 -15.92 9.25 3.36
CA ALA A 169 -14.77 8.64 2.69
C ALA A 169 -14.76 8.92 1.16
N GLU A 170 -15.91 8.84 0.51
CA GLU A 170 -16.04 9.19 -0.92
C GLU A 170 -15.79 10.68 -1.15
N LYS A 171 -16.35 11.55 -0.33
CA LYS A 171 -16.28 13.00 -0.50
C LYS A 171 -14.90 13.57 -0.17
N GLU A 172 -14.28 13.12 0.92
CA GLU A 172 -13.04 13.70 1.43
C GLU A 172 -11.80 13.01 0.87
N GLU A 173 -11.86 11.69 0.65
CA GLU A 173 -10.71 10.87 0.30
C GLU A 173 -10.85 10.16 -1.06
N HIS A 174 -11.94 10.40 -1.79
CA HIS A 174 -12.26 9.74 -3.07
C HIS A 174 -12.30 8.21 -2.95
N LEU A 175 -12.52 7.70 -1.74
CA LEU A 175 -12.57 6.27 -1.43
C LEU A 175 -14.02 5.77 -1.49
N LYS A 176 -14.33 5.02 -2.55
CA LYS A 176 -15.64 4.43 -2.79
C LYS A 176 -15.61 2.91 -2.78
N GLY A 177 -16.64 2.29 -2.22
CA GLY A 177 -16.80 0.83 -2.20
C GLY A 177 -18.07 0.41 -1.48
N ASP A 178 -18.26 -0.91 -1.32
CA ASP A 178 -19.44 -1.51 -0.69
C ASP A 178 -19.39 -1.51 0.86
N PHE A 179 -18.39 -0.85 1.45
CA PHE A 179 -18.29 -0.68 2.90
C PHE A 179 -19.25 0.39 3.41
N SER A 180 -19.60 0.31 4.70
CA SER A 180 -20.44 1.29 5.37
C SER A 180 -19.65 2.35 6.14
N PHE A 181 -18.47 1.95 6.68
CA PHE A 181 -17.58 2.85 7.41
C PHE A 181 -16.12 2.52 7.09
N VAL A 182 -15.25 3.51 7.27
CA VAL A 182 -13.81 3.34 7.26
C VAL A 182 -13.26 3.74 8.62
N VAL A 183 -12.44 2.90 9.19
CA VAL A 183 -11.70 3.18 10.42
C VAL A 183 -10.25 3.46 10.03
N GLU A 184 -9.76 4.65 10.35
CA GLU A 184 -8.36 5.03 10.24
C GLU A 184 -7.65 4.86 11.58
N SER A 185 -6.41 4.41 11.55
CA SER A 185 -5.61 4.21 12.75
C SER A 185 -5.17 5.54 13.39
N ASP A 186 -4.72 5.45 14.64
CA ASP A 186 -4.09 6.54 15.38
C ASP A 186 -2.67 6.91 14.89
N GLY A 187 -2.20 6.28 13.78
CA GLY A 187 -0.86 6.45 13.25
C GLY A 187 0.18 5.52 13.86
N TYR A 188 -0.20 4.66 14.82
CA TYR A 188 0.69 3.71 15.50
C TYR A 188 0.14 2.31 15.57
N THR A 189 -1.07 2.09 15.07
CA THR A 189 -1.81 0.83 15.16
C THR A 189 -2.03 0.27 13.77
N SER A 190 -1.77 -1.02 13.60
CA SER A 190 -2.29 -1.82 12.48
C SER A 190 -3.50 -2.61 12.96
N PHE A 191 -4.45 -2.86 12.07
CA PHE A 191 -5.62 -3.67 12.36
C PHE A 191 -5.46 -5.09 11.81
N ALA A 192 -6.18 -6.04 12.39
CA ALA A 192 -6.23 -7.43 11.98
C ALA A 192 -7.67 -7.96 11.99
N ASP A 193 -7.89 -9.12 11.37
CA ASP A 193 -9.23 -9.60 11.05
C ASP A 193 -9.78 -10.66 11.99
N LYS A 194 -8.98 -11.16 12.95
CA LYS A 194 -9.45 -12.20 13.88
C LYS A 194 -10.60 -11.67 14.76
N ALA A 195 -11.60 -12.52 14.95
CA ALA A 195 -12.77 -12.20 15.76
C ALA A 195 -12.70 -12.81 17.18
N VAL A 196 -11.57 -13.43 17.51
CA VAL A 196 -11.31 -14.04 18.84
C VAL A 196 -10.12 -13.36 19.51
N ARG A 197 -10.15 -13.33 20.84
CA ARG A 197 -9.03 -12.79 21.63
C ARG A 197 -7.71 -13.54 21.34
N PRO A 198 -6.54 -12.89 21.47
CA PRO A 198 -6.37 -11.59 22.14
C PRO A 198 -6.83 -10.40 21.26
N LEU A 199 -7.23 -9.29 21.90
CA LEU A 199 -7.54 -8.03 21.22
C LEU A 199 -6.28 -7.43 20.62
N VAL A 200 -5.20 -7.36 21.41
CA VAL A 200 -3.87 -6.91 20.95
C VAL A 200 -3.07 -8.12 20.53
N VAL A 201 -2.50 -8.07 19.34
CA VAL A 201 -1.74 -9.17 18.73
C VAL A 201 -0.25 -8.85 18.80
N GLU A 202 0.57 -9.88 19.00
CA GLU A 202 2.03 -9.76 18.89
C GLU A 202 2.44 -9.56 17.43
N PHE A 203 3.61 -8.94 17.22
CA PHE A 203 4.19 -8.78 15.89
C PHE A 203 4.53 -10.15 15.27
N ASP A 204 4.26 -10.27 13.97
CA ASP A 204 4.60 -11.43 13.15
C ASP A 204 5.14 -10.93 11.80
N ASP A 205 6.42 -11.11 11.54
CA ASP A 205 7.11 -10.68 10.33
C ASP A 205 6.74 -11.48 9.06
N ARG A 206 5.90 -12.51 9.21
CA ARG A 206 5.36 -13.31 8.10
C ARG A 206 4.11 -12.73 7.45
N ASP A 207 3.51 -11.73 8.09
CA ASP A 207 2.32 -11.04 7.57
C ASP A 207 2.50 -9.53 7.77
N TYR A 208 2.48 -8.76 6.69
CA TYR A 208 2.68 -7.32 6.70
C TYR A 208 1.78 -6.57 7.70
N ARG A 209 0.61 -7.09 8.01
CA ARG A 209 -0.32 -6.50 8.98
C ARG A 209 0.16 -6.62 10.43
N PHE A 210 1.07 -7.55 10.71
CA PHE A 210 1.59 -7.85 12.05
C PHE A 210 3.07 -7.51 12.22
N GLY A 211 3.72 -6.95 11.19
CA GLY A 211 5.13 -6.56 11.20
C GLY A 211 5.39 -5.28 12.02
N HIS A 212 6.66 -4.86 12.04
CA HIS A 212 7.11 -3.66 12.78
C HIS A 212 6.80 -2.36 12.07
N ALA A 213 6.57 -2.38 10.76
CA ALA A 213 6.13 -1.26 9.95
C ALA A 213 5.05 -1.71 8.97
N THR A 214 4.22 -0.78 8.56
CA THR A 214 3.16 -1.06 7.58
C THR A 214 2.66 0.22 6.90
N HIS A 215 1.66 0.09 6.05
CA HIS A 215 1.04 1.12 5.24
C HIS A 215 -0.49 1.10 5.38
N GLY A 216 -1.25 1.74 4.48
CA GLY A 216 -2.71 1.76 4.50
C GLY A 216 -3.28 2.91 5.34
N TYR A 217 -2.50 3.96 5.58
CA TYR A 217 -2.92 5.24 6.16
C TYR A 217 -3.31 6.23 5.05
N LEU A 218 -4.03 7.28 5.43
CA LEU A 218 -4.35 8.36 4.50
C LEU A 218 -3.09 9.10 4.00
N PRO A 219 -3.09 9.60 2.76
CA PRO A 219 -1.90 10.19 2.14
C PRO A 219 -1.19 11.26 2.97
N ASP A 220 -1.94 12.10 3.70
CA ASP A 220 -1.36 13.16 4.54
C ASP A 220 -0.96 12.72 5.95
N ARG A 221 -1.12 11.43 6.28
CA ARG A 221 -0.91 10.91 7.64
C ARG A 221 0.38 10.13 7.82
N GLY A 222 1.18 9.98 6.78
CA GLY A 222 2.43 9.22 6.85
C GLY A 222 3.40 9.51 5.72
N ALA A 223 4.42 8.64 5.59
CA ALA A 223 5.41 8.73 4.53
C ALA A 223 4.77 8.57 3.16
N GLN A 224 5.19 9.42 2.22
CA GLN A 224 4.67 9.44 0.86
C GLN A 224 5.42 8.46 -0.04
N PRO A 225 4.80 7.97 -1.12
CA PRO A 225 5.51 7.27 -2.18
C PRO A 225 6.53 8.18 -2.87
N VAL A 226 7.49 7.57 -3.55
CA VAL A 226 8.52 8.28 -4.32
C VAL A 226 8.22 8.21 -5.82
N PHE A 227 8.62 9.25 -6.53
CA PHE A 227 8.68 9.29 -7.99
C PHE A 227 10.03 9.89 -8.38
N ALA A 228 10.81 9.17 -9.19
CA ALA A 228 12.03 9.68 -9.79
C ALA A 228 12.13 9.19 -11.24
N ALA A 229 12.57 10.05 -12.14
CA ALA A 229 12.67 9.73 -13.55
C ALA A 229 13.91 10.35 -14.17
N GLN A 230 14.48 9.62 -15.14
CA GLN A 230 15.55 10.13 -16.01
C GLN A 230 15.40 9.55 -17.41
N GLY A 231 15.89 10.26 -18.41
CA GLY A 231 15.87 9.78 -19.79
C GLY A 231 15.78 10.91 -20.81
N PRO A 232 15.75 10.56 -22.10
CA PRO A 232 15.76 11.54 -23.18
C PRO A 232 14.58 12.51 -23.14
N ASP A 233 13.40 12.06 -22.70
CA ASP A 233 12.18 12.88 -22.66
C ASP A 233 11.93 13.52 -21.29
N ILE A 234 12.81 13.29 -20.31
CA ILE A 234 12.67 13.81 -18.95
C ILE A 234 13.54 15.06 -18.78
N ARG A 235 12.97 16.13 -18.19
CA ARG A 235 13.72 17.34 -17.85
C ARG A 235 14.62 17.11 -16.66
N GLU A 236 15.86 17.52 -16.75
CA GLU A 236 16.82 17.41 -15.67
C GLU A 236 16.60 18.48 -14.58
N GLY A 237 16.88 18.11 -13.35
CA GLY A 237 16.91 19.03 -12.20
C GLY A 237 15.53 19.52 -11.73
N ILE A 238 14.45 18.92 -12.21
CA ILE A 238 13.09 19.24 -11.73
C ILE A 238 12.84 18.51 -10.41
N VAL A 239 12.41 19.29 -9.41
CA VAL A 239 11.95 18.78 -8.13
C VAL A 239 10.56 19.33 -7.86
N LEU A 240 9.59 18.47 -7.64
CA LEU A 240 8.26 18.83 -7.18
C LEU A 240 8.11 18.43 -5.72
N GLU A 241 7.58 19.34 -4.91
CA GLU A 241 7.31 19.08 -3.50
C GLU A 241 6.25 18.00 -3.29
N ARG A 242 5.26 17.95 -4.20
CA ARG A 242 4.16 16.98 -4.22
C ARG A 242 3.76 16.64 -5.64
N GLY A 243 3.36 15.40 -5.83
CA GLY A 243 2.66 14.87 -7.00
C GLY A 243 1.46 14.05 -6.55
N LYS A 244 0.66 13.61 -7.49
CA LYS A 244 -0.44 12.68 -7.24
C LYS A 244 -0.13 11.36 -7.94
N VAL A 245 -0.34 10.24 -7.27
CA VAL A 245 -0.15 8.91 -7.87
C VAL A 245 -1.04 8.72 -9.11
N VAL A 246 -2.25 9.31 -9.11
CA VAL A 246 -3.16 9.27 -10.27
C VAL A 246 -2.60 9.97 -11.52
N ASP A 247 -1.59 10.84 -11.39
CA ASP A 247 -0.95 11.54 -12.50
C ASP A 247 0.13 10.68 -13.19
N GLU A 248 0.55 9.58 -12.58
CA GLU A 248 1.61 8.72 -13.11
C GLU A 248 1.19 8.01 -14.40
N ALA A 249 0.04 7.33 -14.42
CA ALA A 249 -0.44 6.61 -15.60
C ALA A 249 -0.66 7.53 -16.81
N PRO A 250 -1.29 8.73 -16.72
CA PRO A 250 -1.33 9.69 -17.81
C PRO A 250 0.06 10.16 -18.26
N THR A 251 1.02 10.29 -17.32
CA THR A 251 2.40 10.66 -17.65
C THR A 251 3.09 9.58 -18.50
N TYR A 252 2.93 8.30 -18.12
CA TYR A 252 3.48 7.18 -18.91
C TYR A 252 2.83 7.10 -20.29
N ALA A 253 1.53 7.30 -20.37
CA ALA A 253 0.80 7.35 -21.64
C ALA A 253 1.32 8.48 -22.54
N SER A 254 1.56 9.66 -21.98
CA SER A 254 2.13 10.80 -22.72
C SER A 254 3.52 10.49 -23.28
N LEU A 255 4.40 9.83 -22.51
CA LEU A 255 5.71 9.39 -22.98
C LEU A 255 5.63 8.38 -24.14
N LEU A 256 4.55 7.59 -24.19
CA LEU A 256 4.29 6.61 -25.26
C LEU A 256 3.51 7.21 -26.45
N GLY A 257 3.17 8.50 -26.41
CA GLY A 257 2.38 9.16 -27.46
C GLY A 257 0.92 8.68 -27.53
N VAL A 258 0.38 8.12 -26.43
CA VAL A 258 -1.01 7.68 -26.34
C VAL A 258 -1.76 8.49 -25.29
N THR A 259 -3.08 8.54 -25.42
CA THR A 259 -3.95 9.23 -24.47
C THR A 259 -4.81 8.20 -23.73
N LEU A 260 -4.80 8.26 -22.41
CA LEU A 260 -5.75 7.50 -21.60
C LEU A 260 -7.11 8.18 -21.61
N LEU A 261 -8.17 7.39 -21.79
CA LEU A 261 -9.55 7.85 -21.65
C LEU A 261 -10.01 7.61 -20.19
N ASP A 262 -10.90 8.47 -19.72
CA ASP A 262 -11.56 8.35 -18.40
C ASP A 262 -10.57 8.27 -17.21
N THR A 263 -9.48 9.07 -17.26
CA THR A 263 -8.53 9.21 -16.16
C THR A 263 -8.86 10.42 -15.28
N GLU A 264 -8.68 10.28 -13.97
CA GLU A 264 -8.81 11.38 -12.99
C GLU A 264 -7.52 12.21 -12.86
N GLY A 265 -6.38 11.67 -13.32
CA GLY A 265 -5.07 12.32 -13.27
C GLY A 265 -4.75 13.06 -14.57
N GLU A 266 -3.76 13.92 -14.49
CA GLU A 266 -3.20 14.71 -15.60
C GLU A 266 -1.72 14.37 -15.78
N PRO A 267 -1.16 14.40 -17.02
CA PRO A 267 0.27 14.21 -17.22
C PRO A 267 1.11 15.21 -16.44
N MET A 268 2.17 14.77 -15.80
CA MET A 268 3.12 15.63 -15.08
C MET A 268 4.03 16.39 -16.06
N GLU A 269 3.47 17.29 -16.86
CA GLU A 269 4.13 18.03 -17.95
C GLU A 269 5.41 18.76 -17.50
N LYS A 270 5.50 19.15 -16.22
CA LYS A 270 6.69 19.82 -15.69
C LYS A 270 7.94 18.93 -15.76
N PHE A 271 7.80 17.61 -15.72
CA PHE A 271 8.88 16.66 -15.86
C PHE A 271 9.22 16.35 -17.32
N LEU A 272 8.29 16.53 -18.26
CA LEU A 272 8.43 16.14 -19.64
C LEU A 272 9.12 17.24 -20.48
N LYS A 273 10.02 16.84 -21.38
CA LYS A 273 10.49 17.73 -22.45
C LYS A 273 9.37 17.90 -23.47
N ALA A 274 9.36 19.07 -24.13
CA ALA A 274 8.37 19.39 -25.17
C ALA A 274 8.72 18.66 -26.47
#